data_ef00b5f4bfacc55969566c95015ec74f
#
_entry.id   ef00b5f4bfacc55969566c95015ec74f
#
_cell.length_a   1.000
_cell.length_b   1.000
_cell.length_c   1.000
_cell.angle_alpha   90.00
_cell.angle_beta   90.00
_cell.angle_gamma   90.00
#
_symmetry.space_group_name_H-M   'P 1'
#
loop_
_entity.id
_entity.type
_entity.pdbx_description
1 polymer ?
#
loop_
_entity_poly.entity_id
_entity_poly.type
_entity_poly.pdbx_seq_one_letter_code
_entity_poly.pdbx_strand_id
1 'polypeptide(L)'
;MSKLKKIVIYLFFLCIGMHSAFPETPEQITFSYISINEGLSQSTVFSIDQDKRGNMWFATYDGINKYDGYAFTVYQHNEDDPNSIANDISRIVKTDSQGRVWIGTRDGLSRYDEEKDIFQNFFYEKKGKHLQVNGIEEISPEQLLISTPEGLIMFDIKGSKFIDD
;
A
#
# COMPACT_ATOMS: atom_id res chain seq x y z
N MET A 1 65.77 23.26 -9.90
CA MET A 1 64.44 23.64 -9.38
C MET A 1 64.63 24.43 -8.10
N SER A 2 64.22 25.71 -8.07
CA SER A 2 64.46 26.58 -6.93
C SER A 2 63.75 26.07 -5.66
N LYS A 3 64.34 26.35 -4.48
CA LYS A 3 63.77 26.01 -3.17
C LYS A 3 62.27 26.43 -3.07
N LEU A 4 61.91 27.55 -3.68
CA LEU A 4 60.58 28.12 -3.70
C LEU A 4 59.58 27.21 -4.45
N LYS A 5 59.96 26.61 -5.60
CA LYS A 5 59.10 25.68 -6.35
C LYS A 5 58.80 24.38 -5.58
N LYS A 6 59.76 23.88 -4.80
CA LYS A 6 59.55 22.70 -3.95
C LYS A 6 58.57 23.01 -2.81
N ILE A 7 58.65 24.18 -2.19
CA ILE A 7 57.73 24.61 -1.11
C ILE A 7 56.30 24.76 -1.64
N VAL A 8 56.10 25.35 -2.81
CA VAL A 8 54.78 25.49 -3.43
C VAL A 8 54.16 24.13 -3.74
N ILE A 9 54.94 23.16 -4.25
CA ILE A 9 54.49 21.82 -4.53
C ILE A 9 54.07 21.07 -3.22
N TYR A 10 54.87 21.23 -2.14
CA TYR A 10 54.51 20.65 -0.83
C TYR A 10 53.23 21.24 -0.25
N LEU A 11 53.04 22.56 -0.34
CA LEU A 11 51.79 23.20 0.10
C LEU A 11 50.59 22.80 -0.73
N PHE A 12 50.79 22.60 -2.05
CA PHE A 12 49.69 22.10 -2.94
C PHE A 12 49.27 20.67 -2.57
N PHE A 13 50.21 19.76 -2.29
CA PHE A 13 49.91 18.41 -1.84
C PHE A 13 49.31 18.37 -0.43
N LEU A 14 49.70 19.28 0.46
CA LEU A 14 49.11 19.41 1.79
C LEU A 14 47.64 19.85 1.72
N CYS A 15 47.29 20.77 0.81
CA CYS A 15 45.89 21.17 0.58
C CYS A 15 45.02 20.08 -0.03
N ILE A 16 45.57 19.20 -0.91
CA ILE A 16 44.84 18.08 -1.49
C ILE A 16 44.54 17.00 -0.44
N GLY A 17 45.44 16.81 0.53
CA GLY A 17 45.27 15.81 1.60
C GLY A 17 44.21 16.17 2.65
N MET A 18 43.71 17.40 2.70
CA MET A 18 42.72 17.84 3.70
C MET A 18 41.24 17.66 3.25
N HIS A 19 40.97 17.09 2.06
CA HIS A 19 39.60 16.97 1.53
C HIS A 19 38.87 15.66 1.89
N SER A 20 39.39 14.84 2.78
CA SER A 20 38.84 13.50 3.02
C SER A 20 38.56 13.14 4.47
N ALA A 21 38.19 14.08 5.31
CA ALA A 21 37.82 13.77 6.69
C ALA A 21 36.61 14.57 7.19
N PHE A 22 35.53 14.63 6.39
CA PHE A 22 34.25 14.84 7.02
C PHE A 22 33.69 13.46 7.32
N PRO A 23 33.54 13.04 8.58
CA PRO A 23 32.80 11.85 8.90
C PRO A 23 31.37 12.09 8.38
N GLU A 24 30.89 11.22 7.49
CA GLU A 24 29.45 11.15 7.21
C GLU A 24 28.78 10.92 8.55
N THR A 25 28.03 11.91 9.01
CA THR A 25 27.16 11.69 10.17
C THR A 25 26.20 10.58 9.78
N PRO A 26 26.14 9.47 10.54
CA PRO A 26 25.19 8.41 10.21
C PRO A 26 23.80 9.03 10.12
N GLU A 27 23.13 8.78 9.00
CA GLU A 27 21.76 9.23 8.77
C GLU A 27 20.91 8.72 9.93
N GLN A 28 20.43 9.62 10.77
CA GLN A 28 19.64 9.25 11.93
C GLN A 28 18.25 8.84 11.45
N ILE A 29 17.99 7.53 11.38
CA ILE A 29 16.66 7.00 11.05
C ILE A 29 15.70 7.44 12.16
N THR A 30 14.75 8.28 11.80
CA THR A 30 13.69 8.74 12.70
C THR A 30 12.41 7.98 12.38
N PHE A 31 11.79 7.38 13.39
CA PHE A 31 10.49 6.73 13.28
C PHE A 31 9.41 7.69 13.77
N SER A 32 8.34 7.85 13.00
CA SER A 32 7.11 8.49 13.46
C SER A 32 6.04 7.43 13.69
N TYR A 33 5.27 7.62 14.75
CA TYR A 33 4.17 6.72 15.10
C TYR A 33 2.87 7.27 14.51
N ILE A 34 2.15 6.42 13.79
CA ILE A 34 0.82 6.73 13.25
C ILE A 34 -0.19 5.82 13.94
N SER A 35 -1.20 6.43 14.58
CA SER A 35 -2.20 5.73 15.37
C SER A 35 -3.61 6.29 15.13
N ILE A 36 -4.56 5.88 15.96
CA ILE A 36 -5.91 6.43 15.97
C ILE A 36 -5.95 7.93 16.31
N ASN A 37 -4.92 8.45 17.00
CA ASN A 37 -4.83 9.87 17.33
C ASN A 37 -4.55 10.73 16.09
N GLU A 38 -3.90 10.16 15.08
CA GLU A 38 -3.61 10.79 13.79
C GLU A 38 -4.73 10.55 12.76
N GLY A 39 -5.78 9.78 13.10
CA GLY A 39 -6.96 9.58 12.26
C GLY A 39 -7.13 8.18 11.67
N LEU A 40 -6.28 7.22 12.04
CA LEU A 40 -6.48 5.82 11.67
C LEU A 40 -7.76 5.29 12.35
N SER A 41 -8.63 4.61 11.61
CA SER A 41 -9.92 4.15 12.13
C SER A 41 -9.79 3.15 13.28
N GLN A 42 -8.75 2.29 13.22
CA GLN A 42 -8.53 1.23 14.20
C GLN A 42 -7.06 0.82 14.25
N SER A 43 -6.54 0.54 15.45
CA SER A 43 -5.11 0.26 15.69
C SER A 43 -4.61 -1.09 15.13
N THR A 44 -5.51 -2.04 14.85
CA THR A 44 -5.13 -3.32 14.24
C THR A 44 -5.11 -3.20 12.73
N VAL A 45 -3.92 -3.11 12.17
CA VAL A 45 -3.69 -3.07 10.72
C VAL A 45 -3.29 -4.46 10.24
N PHE A 46 -4.06 -5.01 9.28
CA PHE A 46 -3.81 -6.33 8.70
C PHE A 46 -2.90 -6.28 7.48
N SER A 47 -3.01 -5.23 6.70
CA SER A 47 -2.28 -5.07 5.45
C SER A 47 -2.06 -3.60 5.16
N ILE A 48 -0.92 -3.33 4.53
CA ILE A 48 -0.52 -1.99 4.09
C ILE A 48 -0.05 -2.12 2.64
N ASP A 49 -0.47 -1.18 1.78
CA ASP A 49 0.05 -1.07 0.42
C ASP A 49 0.09 0.39 -0.02
N GLN A 50 0.84 0.69 -1.07
CA GLN A 50 0.96 2.03 -1.63
C GLN A 50 0.39 2.07 -3.04
N ASP A 51 -0.48 3.04 -3.33
CA ASP A 51 -0.98 3.26 -4.68
C ASP A 51 0.03 4.03 -5.56
N LYS A 52 -0.26 4.12 -6.87
CA LYS A 52 0.62 4.79 -7.84
C LYS A 52 0.76 6.31 -7.63
N ARG A 53 -0.11 6.93 -6.85
CA ARG A 53 -0.02 8.35 -6.46
C ARG A 53 0.78 8.57 -5.21
N GLY A 54 1.19 7.50 -4.52
CA GLY A 54 1.94 7.54 -3.29
C GLY A 54 1.08 7.54 -2.03
N ASN A 55 -0.27 7.46 -2.14
CA ASN A 55 -1.11 7.30 -0.97
C ASN A 55 -0.89 5.92 -0.34
N MET A 56 -0.85 5.89 0.97
CA MET A 56 -0.77 4.64 1.75
C MET A 56 -2.17 4.15 2.10
N TRP A 57 -2.41 2.87 1.93
CA TRP A 57 -3.66 2.22 2.25
C TRP A 57 -3.48 1.24 3.40
N PHE A 58 -4.40 1.26 4.37
CA PHE A 58 -4.33 0.45 5.57
C PHE A 58 -5.63 -0.32 5.76
N ALA A 59 -5.57 -1.65 5.63
CA ALA A 59 -6.71 -2.53 5.90
C ALA A 59 -6.84 -2.79 7.40
N THR A 60 -8.00 -2.53 7.97
CA THR A 60 -8.26 -2.64 9.42
C THR A 60 -9.54 -3.41 9.72
N TYR A 61 -9.85 -3.60 11.01
CA TYR A 61 -11.16 -4.11 11.47
C TYR A 61 -12.30 -3.12 11.29
N ASP A 62 -11.99 -1.85 11.03
CA ASP A 62 -12.98 -0.77 10.97
C ASP A 62 -12.80 0.04 9.69
N GLY A 63 -13.00 -0.64 8.57
CA GLY A 63 -12.88 -0.08 7.22
C GLY A 63 -11.48 -0.14 6.63
N ILE A 64 -11.35 0.51 5.48
CA ILE A 64 -10.09 0.78 4.77
C ILE A 64 -9.73 2.24 4.93
N ASN A 65 -8.47 2.51 5.21
CA ASN A 65 -7.96 3.86 5.44
C ASN A 65 -6.99 4.24 4.33
N LYS A 66 -7.15 5.42 3.75
CA LYS A 66 -6.25 6.04 2.79
C LYS A 66 -5.56 7.22 3.44
N TYR A 67 -4.23 7.26 3.37
CA TYR A 67 -3.40 8.34 3.91
C TYR A 67 -2.61 8.99 2.79
N ASP A 68 -2.77 10.30 2.61
CA ASP A 68 -2.13 11.08 1.54
C ASP A 68 -0.80 11.73 1.95
N GLY A 69 -0.31 11.40 3.14
CA GLY A 69 0.88 12.03 3.75
C GLY A 69 0.54 13.10 4.77
N TYR A 70 -0.72 13.55 4.84
CA TYR A 70 -1.19 14.60 5.74
C TYR A 70 -2.41 14.18 6.57
N ALA A 71 -3.38 13.52 5.95
CA ALA A 71 -4.64 13.17 6.57
C ALA A 71 -5.12 11.78 6.18
N PHE A 72 -5.94 11.17 7.05
CA PHE A 72 -6.65 9.95 6.74
C PHE A 72 -8.02 10.24 6.15
N THR A 73 -8.37 9.49 5.10
CA THR A 73 -9.75 9.28 4.66
C THR A 73 -10.14 7.86 5.05
N VAL A 74 -11.20 7.71 5.83
CA VAL A 74 -11.71 6.41 6.28
C VAL A 74 -12.93 6.05 5.45
N TYR A 75 -12.91 4.85 4.86
CA TYR A 75 -14.03 4.30 4.13
C TYR A 75 -14.59 3.11 4.88
N GLN A 76 -15.88 3.18 5.20
CA GLN A 76 -16.63 2.17 5.93
C GLN A 76 -17.80 1.65 5.07
N HIS A 77 -18.28 0.46 5.41
CA HIS A 77 -19.47 -0.11 4.82
C HIS A 77 -20.73 0.66 5.23
N ASN A 78 -21.61 0.88 4.25
CA ASN A 78 -22.93 1.45 4.50
C ASN A 78 -23.96 0.62 3.73
N GLU A 79 -24.89 -0.01 4.43
CA GLU A 79 -25.95 -0.85 3.86
C GLU A 79 -26.84 -0.09 2.87
N ASP A 80 -27.00 1.21 3.05
CA ASP A 80 -27.80 2.09 2.18
C ASP A 80 -27.02 2.62 0.96
N ASP A 81 -25.69 2.41 0.91
CA ASP A 81 -24.84 2.85 -0.21
C ASP A 81 -24.13 1.66 -0.88
N PRO A 82 -24.60 1.20 -2.04
CA PRO A 82 -23.97 0.12 -2.78
C PRO A 82 -22.56 0.41 -3.29
N ASN A 83 -22.14 1.69 -3.25
CA ASN A 83 -20.81 2.14 -3.65
C ASN A 83 -19.86 2.24 -2.44
N SER A 84 -20.29 1.94 -1.23
CA SER A 84 -19.41 1.78 -0.10
C SER A 84 -18.61 0.48 -0.20
N ILE A 85 -17.56 0.31 0.62
CA ILE A 85 -16.78 -0.94 0.68
C ILE A 85 -17.67 -2.13 1.09
N ALA A 86 -17.35 -3.35 0.63
CA ALA A 86 -18.20 -4.53 0.83
C ALA A 86 -18.42 -4.92 2.31
N ASN A 87 -17.43 -4.65 3.18
CA ASN A 87 -17.53 -4.89 4.64
C ASN A 87 -16.45 -4.08 5.37
N ASP A 88 -16.71 -3.66 6.62
CA ASP A 88 -15.74 -2.92 7.45
C ASP A 88 -14.49 -3.74 7.76
N ILE A 89 -14.62 -5.06 7.90
CA ILE A 89 -13.47 -5.92 8.18
C ILE A 89 -12.67 -6.11 6.91
N SER A 90 -11.70 -5.21 6.69
CA SER A 90 -10.76 -5.27 5.60
C SER A 90 -9.53 -6.08 6.00
N ARG A 91 -9.17 -7.10 5.22
CA ARG A 91 -8.11 -8.07 5.52
C ARG A 91 -6.83 -7.83 4.72
N ILE A 92 -6.99 -7.40 3.50
CA ILE A 92 -5.89 -7.22 2.56
C ILE A 92 -6.17 -6.01 1.67
N VAL A 93 -5.16 -5.23 1.38
CA VAL A 93 -5.16 -4.24 0.30
C VAL A 93 -4.00 -4.56 -0.64
N LYS A 94 -4.24 -4.45 -1.94
CA LYS A 94 -3.27 -4.71 -3.00
C LYS A 94 -3.45 -3.74 -4.14
N THR A 95 -2.39 -3.05 -4.51
CA THR A 95 -2.30 -2.28 -5.74
C THR A 95 -1.72 -3.16 -6.84
N ASP A 96 -2.43 -3.30 -7.95
CA ASP A 96 -1.96 -4.11 -9.06
C ASP A 96 -1.04 -3.33 -10.02
N SER A 97 -0.48 -4.02 -11.02
CA SER A 97 0.45 -3.45 -11.99
C SER A 97 -0.16 -2.32 -12.84
N GLN A 98 -1.50 -2.28 -12.96
CA GLN A 98 -2.23 -1.22 -13.65
C GLN A 98 -2.55 -0.03 -12.71
N GLY A 99 -2.32 -0.18 -11.39
CA GLY A 99 -2.57 0.85 -10.37
C GLY A 99 -3.98 0.82 -9.81
N ARG A 100 -4.74 -0.25 -10.04
CA ARG A 100 -6.04 -0.44 -9.41
C ARG A 100 -5.83 -0.91 -7.98
N VAL A 101 -6.55 -0.30 -7.04
CA VAL A 101 -6.49 -0.68 -5.61
C VAL A 101 -7.61 -1.66 -5.32
N TRP A 102 -7.22 -2.85 -4.88
CA TRP A 102 -8.10 -3.96 -4.54
C TRP A 102 -8.11 -4.18 -3.04
N ILE A 103 -9.26 -4.39 -2.48
CA ILE A 103 -9.45 -4.62 -1.04
C ILE A 103 -10.20 -5.92 -0.84
N GLY A 104 -9.59 -6.84 -0.12
CA GLY A 104 -10.24 -8.05 0.34
C GLY A 104 -10.88 -7.82 1.69
N THR A 105 -12.19 -8.09 1.76
CA THR A 105 -12.99 -7.91 2.97
C THR A 105 -13.55 -9.23 3.46
N ARG A 106 -14.24 -9.19 4.61
CA ARG A 106 -14.97 -10.35 5.16
C ARG A 106 -16.05 -10.87 4.20
N ASP A 107 -16.66 -10.01 3.38
CA ASP A 107 -17.81 -10.35 2.57
C ASP A 107 -17.56 -10.25 1.06
N GLY A 108 -16.31 -10.08 0.63
CA GLY A 108 -16.00 -10.05 -0.79
C GLY A 108 -14.77 -9.25 -1.15
N LEU A 109 -14.64 -9.01 -2.46
CA LEU A 109 -13.59 -8.22 -3.07
C LEU A 109 -14.15 -6.86 -3.46
N SER A 110 -13.46 -5.78 -3.11
CA SER A 110 -13.79 -4.42 -3.52
C SER A 110 -12.67 -3.84 -4.37
N ARG A 111 -13.01 -3.05 -5.39
CA ARG A 111 -12.09 -2.26 -6.17
C ARG A 111 -12.40 -0.78 -6.00
N TYR A 112 -11.41 0.01 -5.64
CA TYR A 112 -11.55 1.46 -5.53
C TYR A 112 -11.56 2.12 -6.91
N ASP A 113 -12.56 2.96 -7.16
CA ASP A 113 -12.66 3.85 -8.32
C ASP A 113 -12.24 5.25 -7.89
N GLU A 114 -11.04 5.64 -8.26
CA GLU A 114 -10.43 6.90 -7.82
C GLU A 114 -11.10 8.15 -8.42
N GLU A 115 -11.64 8.05 -9.63
CA GLU A 115 -12.27 9.19 -10.29
C GLU A 115 -13.58 9.59 -9.62
N LYS A 116 -14.28 8.60 -9.06
CA LYS A 116 -15.58 8.78 -8.43
C LYS A 116 -15.54 8.77 -6.91
N ASP A 117 -14.38 8.35 -6.33
CA ASP A 117 -14.19 8.12 -4.90
C ASP A 117 -15.20 7.12 -4.31
N ILE A 118 -15.42 5.99 -5.00
CA ILE A 118 -16.35 4.93 -4.63
C ILE A 118 -15.71 3.54 -4.76
N PHE A 119 -16.44 2.51 -4.31
CA PHE A 119 -16.04 1.12 -4.47
C PHE A 119 -16.97 0.37 -5.42
N GLN A 120 -16.41 -0.50 -6.22
CA GLN A 120 -17.11 -1.53 -6.95
C GLN A 120 -16.90 -2.86 -6.21
N ASN A 121 -17.99 -3.52 -5.82
CA ASN A 121 -17.96 -4.73 -5.03
C ASN A 121 -18.23 -5.97 -5.88
N PHE A 122 -17.50 -7.06 -5.60
CA PHE A 122 -17.61 -8.35 -6.24
C PHE A 122 -17.80 -9.42 -5.17
N PHE A 123 -18.91 -10.14 -5.27
CA PHE A 123 -19.28 -11.17 -4.32
C PHE A 123 -19.19 -12.54 -4.98
N TYR A 124 -18.62 -13.49 -4.26
CA TYR A 124 -18.68 -14.91 -4.62
C TYR A 124 -19.47 -15.62 -3.54
N GLU A 125 -20.64 -16.12 -3.91
CA GLU A 125 -21.53 -16.81 -2.98
C GLU A 125 -21.31 -18.32 -3.04
N LYS A 126 -21.05 -18.90 -1.87
CA LYS A 126 -20.96 -20.35 -1.70
C LYS A 126 -21.74 -20.78 -0.46
N LYS A 127 -22.65 -21.74 -0.63
CA LYS A 127 -23.52 -22.25 0.45
C LYS A 127 -24.33 -21.14 1.16
N GLY A 128 -24.80 -20.13 0.42
CA GLY A 128 -25.59 -19.03 0.97
C GLY A 128 -24.79 -18.02 1.79
N LYS A 129 -23.48 -17.95 1.61
CA LYS A 129 -22.60 -16.96 2.26
C LYS A 129 -21.62 -16.38 1.26
N HIS A 130 -21.36 -15.10 1.40
CA HIS A 130 -20.25 -14.46 0.70
C HIS A 130 -18.92 -14.98 1.23
N LEU A 131 -17.95 -15.16 0.32
CA LEU A 131 -16.61 -15.60 0.72
C LEU A 131 -15.77 -14.44 1.21
N GLN A 132 -15.13 -14.65 2.36
CA GLN A 132 -14.10 -13.76 2.88
C GLN A 132 -12.87 -13.82 1.99
N VAL A 133 -12.31 -12.66 1.66
CA VAL A 133 -11.05 -12.52 0.94
C VAL A 133 -9.92 -12.23 1.93
N ASN A 134 -8.93 -13.15 2.01
CA ASN A 134 -7.81 -13.05 2.94
C ASN A 134 -6.50 -12.61 2.26
N GLY A 135 -6.38 -12.83 0.97
CA GLY A 135 -5.19 -12.46 0.20
C GLY A 135 -5.52 -12.24 -1.27
N ILE A 136 -4.74 -11.38 -1.90
CA ILE A 136 -4.86 -11.00 -3.30
C ILE A 136 -3.47 -11.02 -3.91
N GLU A 137 -3.28 -11.75 -5.02
CA GLU A 137 -2.06 -11.71 -5.80
C GLU A 137 -2.38 -11.55 -7.28
N GLU A 138 -1.69 -10.64 -7.96
CA GLU A 138 -1.82 -10.47 -9.40
C GLU A 138 -1.03 -11.56 -10.12
N ILE A 139 -1.71 -12.39 -10.92
CA ILE A 139 -1.07 -13.39 -11.77
C ILE A 139 -0.77 -12.80 -13.14
N SER A 140 -1.68 -11.97 -13.64
CA SER A 140 -1.53 -11.22 -14.88
C SER A 140 -2.33 -9.91 -14.80
N PRO A 141 -2.12 -8.95 -15.72
CA PRO A 141 -2.90 -7.70 -15.73
C PRO A 141 -4.43 -7.86 -15.81
N GLU A 142 -4.90 -9.08 -16.15
CA GLU A 142 -6.32 -9.41 -16.28
C GLU A 142 -6.81 -10.42 -15.23
N GLN A 143 -5.93 -10.94 -14.36
CA GLN A 143 -6.28 -12.02 -13.43
C GLN A 143 -5.68 -11.83 -12.04
N LEU A 144 -6.50 -12.03 -11.02
CA LEU A 144 -6.08 -12.12 -9.63
C LEU A 144 -6.26 -13.54 -9.10
N LEU A 145 -5.33 -13.99 -8.27
CA LEU A 145 -5.49 -15.15 -7.40
C LEU A 145 -5.95 -14.66 -6.03
N ILE A 146 -7.08 -15.16 -5.59
CA ILE A 146 -7.73 -14.77 -4.34
C ILE A 146 -7.64 -15.94 -3.36
N SER A 147 -7.12 -15.67 -2.16
CA SER A 147 -7.16 -16.64 -1.08
C SER A 147 -8.38 -16.42 -0.18
N THR A 148 -9.06 -17.52 0.14
CA THR A 148 -10.26 -17.54 0.97
C THR A 148 -10.10 -18.61 2.07
N PRO A 149 -10.96 -18.65 3.09
CA PRO A 149 -10.94 -19.74 4.07
C PRO A 149 -11.21 -21.14 3.45
N GLU A 150 -11.78 -21.19 2.25
CA GLU A 150 -12.13 -22.46 1.56
C GLU A 150 -11.10 -22.87 0.50
N GLY A 151 -10.05 -22.06 0.28
CA GLY A 151 -8.98 -22.30 -0.71
C GLY A 151 -8.72 -21.12 -1.61
N LEU A 152 -8.17 -21.41 -2.78
CA LEU A 152 -7.82 -20.42 -3.79
C LEU A 152 -8.89 -20.35 -4.87
N ILE A 153 -9.19 -19.15 -5.34
CA ILE A 153 -10.09 -18.91 -6.45
C ILE A 153 -9.50 -17.83 -7.37
N MET A 154 -9.75 -17.96 -8.66
CA MET A 154 -9.34 -16.96 -9.65
C MET A 154 -10.41 -15.89 -9.81
N PHE A 155 -9.97 -14.63 -10.05
CA PHE A 155 -10.85 -13.53 -10.43
C PHE A 155 -10.42 -12.97 -11.79
N ASP A 156 -11.32 -13.00 -12.76
CA ASP A 156 -11.17 -12.37 -14.07
C ASP A 156 -11.55 -10.89 -13.97
N ILE A 157 -10.56 -10.04 -14.08
CA ILE A 157 -10.73 -8.58 -13.92
C ILE A 157 -11.56 -8.01 -15.08
N LYS A 158 -11.32 -8.48 -16.31
CA LYS A 158 -12.02 -8.01 -17.50
C LYS A 158 -13.49 -8.41 -17.48
N GLY A 159 -13.76 -9.64 -17.13
CA GLY A 159 -15.14 -10.16 -16.98
C GLY A 159 -15.78 -9.76 -15.66
N SER A 160 -15.03 -9.16 -14.72
CA SER A 160 -15.49 -8.77 -13.37
C SER A 160 -16.17 -9.91 -12.63
N LYS A 161 -15.57 -11.10 -12.65
CA LYS A 161 -16.16 -12.32 -12.07
C LYS A 161 -15.12 -13.29 -11.52
N PHE A 162 -15.54 -14.02 -10.50
CA PHE A 162 -14.79 -15.17 -10.01
C PHE A 162 -14.91 -16.34 -11.01
N ILE A 163 -13.82 -17.10 -11.18
CA ILE A 163 -13.75 -18.29 -12.01
C ILE A 163 -13.71 -19.48 -11.04
N ASP A 164 -14.74 -20.31 -11.09
CA ASP A 164 -14.85 -21.58 -10.37
C ASP A 164 -14.56 -22.71 -11.37
N ASP A 165 -13.60 -23.59 -11.04
CA ASP A 165 -13.27 -24.79 -11.83
C ASP A 165 -14.16 -25.97 -11.43
#